data_a1b4a7d2bbb5c5c0c69edecc6e081ee5
#
_entry.id   a1b4a7d2bbb5c5c0c69edecc6e081ee5
#
_cell.length_a   1.000
_cell.length_b   1.000
_cell.length_c   1.000
_cell.angle_alpha   90.00
_cell.angle_beta   90.00
_cell.angle_gamma   90.00
#
_symmetry.space_group_name_H-M   'P 1'
#
loop_
_entity.id
_entity.type
_entity.pdbx_description
1 polymer ?
#
loop_
_entity_poly.entity_id
_entity_poly.type
_entity_poly.pdbx_seq_one_letter_code
_entity_poly.pdbx_strand_id
1 'polypeptide(L)'
;MDATKAILLSVETAGEADVAVSAYTERFGKETFIAKGARRMSAKLRSDLRPHALVELSFVQGKNSSLLTGSRVIEECVAYAAPAHAQFGAVFIAGFADALLAQPERDERIFNTVLTSFRAIGGSNSALSSWCVVQRFVWTLTASLGFFVFTGVCGKCRTALSSGALFCEGEFLCVSCGRDGITVDGEDLYALERLVRGKFVDEPPQHVREHLNCVVASFFARDEVRVRIVPDHAASYLNLVV
;
A
#
# COMPACT_ATOMS: atom_id res chain seq x y z
N MET A 1 -5.59 2.41 -29.57
CA MET A 1 -5.54 1.23 -28.69
C MET A 1 -4.19 1.26 -28.00
N ASP A 2 -4.20 1.33 -26.68
CA ASP A 2 -3.00 1.44 -25.87
C ASP A 2 -2.75 0.14 -25.11
N ALA A 3 -1.49 -0.09 -24.73
CA ALA A 3 -1.09 -1.20 -23.89
C ALA A 3 -0.10 -0.74 -22.80
N THR A 4 -0.23 -1.31 -21.62
CA THR A 4 0.64 -1.01 -20.48
C THR A 4 0.70 -2.18 -19.52
N LYS A 5 1.83 -2.31 -18.83
CA LYS A 5 1.86 -3.13 -17.60
C LYS A 5 1.09 -2.41 -16.50
N ALA A 6 0.39 -3.18 -15.70
CA ALA A 6 -0.42 -2.68 -14.60
C ALA A 6 -0.43 -3.67 -13.44
N ILE A 7 -0.56 -3.13 -12.24
CA ILE A 7 -0.78 -3.90 -11.03
C ILE A 7 -2.24 -3.71 -10.65
N LEU A 8 -3.02 -4.79 -10.60
CA LEU A 8 -4.44 -4.72 -10.27
C LEU A 8 -4.62 -4.49 -8.77
N LEU A 9 -5.21 -3.34 -8.40
CA LEU A 9 -5.51 -2.98 -7.01
C LEU A 9 -6.87 -3.53 -6.60
N SER A 10 -7.92 -3.29 -7.41
CA SER A 10 -9.24 -3.85 -7.16
C SER A 10 -9.92 -4.32 -8.45
N VAL A 11 -10.83 -5.28 -8.28
CA VAL A 11 -11.68 -5.82 -9.36
C VAL A 11 -13.09 -5.94 -8.80
N GLU A 12 -13.96 -5.01 -9.18
CA GLU A 12 -15.29 -4.86 -8.60
C GLU A 12 -16.39 -5.02 -9.65
N THR A 13 -17.57 -5.39 -9.21
CA THR A 13 -18.74 -5.49 -10.10
C THR A 13 -19.22 -4.10 -10.50
N ALA A 14 -19.43 -3.87 -11.79
CA ALA A 14 -19.98 -2.63 -12.34
C ALA A 14 -21.26 -2.93 -13.13
N GLY A 15 -22.41 -2.85 -12.47
CA GLY A 15 -23.68 -3.23 -13.05
C GLY A 15 -23.86 -4.76 -13.20
N GLU A 16 -24.71 -5.21 -14.14
CA GLU A 16 -25.07 -6.63 -14.25
C GLU A 16 -23.99 -7.53 -14.88
N ALA A 17 -23.29 -7.04 -15.86
CA ALA A 17 -22.36 -7.85 -16.66
C ALA A 17 -20.92 -7.32 -16.69
N ASP A 18 -20.68 -6.10 -16.27
CA ASP A 18 -19.40 -5.42 -16.38
C ASP A 18 -18.57 -5.53 -15.09
N VAL A 19 -17.29 -5.23 -15.21
CA VAL A 19 -16.34 -5.18 -14.10
C VAL A 19 -15.57 -3.87 -14.17
N ALA A 20 -15.45 -3.17 -13.05
CA ALA A 20 -14.54 -2.06 -12.86
C ALA A 20 -13.22 -2.58 -12.29
N VAL A 21 -12.13 -2.12 -12.85
CA VAL A 21 -10.77 -2.50 -12.45
C VAL A 21 -10.01 -1.24 -12.09
N SER A 22 -9.60 -1.10 -10.83
CA SER A 22 -8.61 -0.10 -10.43
C SER A 22 -7.22 -0.69 -10.54
N ALA A 23 -6.31 0.02 -11.18
CA ALA A 23 -4.95 -0.46 -11.39
C ALA A 23 -3.94 0.69 -11.34
N TYR A 24 -2.74 0.41 -10.84
CA TYR A 24 -1.61 1.31 -11.01
C TYR A 24 -0.78 0.86 -12.21
N THR A 25 -0.72 1.71 -13.22
CA THR A 25 -0.09 1.38 -14.50
C THR A 25 1.33 1.94 -14.60
N GLU A 26 2.20 1.25 -15.33
CA GLU A 26 3.59 1.68 -15.56
C GLU A 26 3.67 2.99 -16.37
N ARG A 27 2.73 3.22 -17.29
CA ARG A 27 2.77 4.34 -18.24
C ARG A 27 1.85 5.49 -17.92
N PHE A 28 0.74 5.25 -17.22
CA PHE A 28 -0.33 6.24 -17.04
C PHE A 28 -0.67 6.52 -15.58
N GLY A 29 0.08 5.92 -14.62
CA GLY A 29 -0.23 6.04 -13.19
C GLY A 29 -1.49 5.27 -12.81
N LYS A 30 -2.24 5.74 -11.82
CA LYS A 30 -3.49 5.12 -11.40
C LYS A 30 -4.60 5.36 -12.42
N GLU A 31 -5.23 4.29 -12.86
CA GLU A 31 -6.30 4.30 -13.86
C GLU A 31 -7.46 3.37 -13.45
N THR A 32 -8.66 3.75 -13.86
CA THR A 32 -9.85 2.91 -13.73
C THR A 32 -10.32 2.45 -15.11
N PHE A 33 -10.44 1.15 -15.27
CA PHE A 33 -10.87 0.51 -16.51
C PHE A 33 -12.24 -0.13 -16.36
N ILE A 34 -13.05 -0.12 -17.41
CA ILE A 34 -14.30 -0.87 -17.51
C ILE A 34 -14.10 -2.06 -18.44
N ALA A 35 -14.28 -3.25 -17.93
CA ALA A 35 -14.29 -4.50 -18.69
C ALA A 35 -15.74 -4.90 -19.00
N LYS A 36 -16.23 -4.54 -20.18
CA LYS A 36 -17.62 -4.81 -20.59
C LYS A 36 -17.87 -6.29 -20.80
N GLY A 37 -18.97 -6.78 -20.22
CA GLY A 37 -19.40 -8.17 -20.33
C GLY A 37 -18.47 -9.18 -19.66
N ALA A 38 -17.51 -8.76 -18.85
CA ALA A 38 -16.51 -9.63 -18.22
C ALA A 38 -17.11 -10.66 -17.23
N ARG A 39 -18.33 -10.43 -16.75
CA ARG A 39 -19.03 -11.38 -15.88
C ARG A 39 -19.81 -12.47 -16.63
N ARG A 40 -19.93 -12.38 -17.95
CA ARG A 40 -20.58 -13.44 -18.74
C ARG A 40 -19.73 -14.71 -18.72
N MET A 41 -20.37 -15.88 -18.71
CA MET A 41 -19.69 -17.19 -18.61
C MET A 41 -18.66 -17.44 -19.74
N SER A 42 -18.82 -16.81 -20.89
CA SER A 42 -17.92 -16.92 -22.05
C SER A 42 -16.79 -15.85 -22.10
N ALA A 43 -16.67 -15.01 -21.08
CA ALA A 43 -15.72 -13.91 -21.12
C ALA A 43 -14.29 -14.38 -20.82
N LYS A 44 -13.45 -14.40 -21.83
CA LYS A 44 -12.01 -14.72 -21.71
C LYS A 44 -11.26 -13.74 -20.78
N LEU A 45 -11.72 -12.49 -20.72
CA LEU A 45 -11.10 -11.43 -19.94
C LEU A 45 -11.14 -11.71 -18.44
N ARG A 46 -12.16 -12.43 -17.94
CA ARG A 46 -12.36 -12.63 -16.50
C ARG A 46 -11.24 -13.43 -15.82
N SER A 47 -10.68 -14.41 -16.51
CA SER A 47 -9.62 -15.27 -15.96
C SER A 47 -8.34 -14.52 -15.64
N ASP A 48 -8.09 -13.42 -16.36
CA ASP A 48 -6.86 -12.67 -16.28
C ASP A 48 -6.97 -11.42 -15.38
N LEU A 49 -8.20 -11.07 -14.96
CA LEU A 49 -8.45 -9.98 -14.03
C LEU A 49 -8.33 -10.48 -12.58
N ARG A 50 -7.11 -10.77 -12.15
CA ARG A 50 -6.79 -11.25 -10.81
C ARG A 50 -6.29 -10.10 -9.96
N PRO A 51 -6.94 -9.75 -8.84
CA PRO A 51 -6.40 -8.76 -7.89
C PRO A 51 -4.97 -9.11 -7.49
N HIS A 52 -4.17 -8.10 -7.23
CA HIS A 52 -2.78 -8.22 -6.76
C HIS A 52 -1.81 -8.89 -7.75
N ALA A 53 -2.20 -9.03 -9.03
CA ALA A 53 -1.34 -9.55 -10.09
C ALA A 53 -0.72 -8.41 -10.91
N LEU A 54 0.47 -8.66 -11.46
CA LEU A 54 1.04 -7.89 -12.55
C LEU A 54 0.48 -8.42 -13.87
N VAL A 55 -0.16 -7.55 -14.63
CA VAL A 55 -0.81 -7.87 -15.90
C VAL A 55 -0.34 -6.94 -17.02
N GLU A 56 -0.49 -7.37 -18.23
CA GLU A 56 -0.47 -6.49 -19.41
C GLU A 56 -1.91 -6.20 -19.80
N LEU A 57 -2.29 -4.93 -19.82
CA LEU A 57 -3.62 -4.46 -20.18
C LEU A 57 -3.60 -3.82 -21.55
N SER A 58 -4.61 -4.15 -22.38
CA SER A 58 -4.92 -3.45 -23.63
C SER A 58 -6.25 -2.73 -23.49
N PHE A 59 -6.32 -1.47 -23.88
CA PHE A 59 -7.50 -0.64 -23.67
C PHE A 59 -7.66 0.45 -24.73
N VAL A 60 -8.84 1.06 -24.75
CA VAL A 60 -9.16 2.25 -25.55
C VAL A 60 -9.55 3.34 -24.57
N GLN A 61 -8.89 4.49 -24.65
CA GLN A 61 -9.24 5.66 -23.84
C GLN A 61 -10.63 6.17 -24.21
N GLY A 62 -11.47 6.35 -23.19
CA GLY A 62 -12.78 6.98 -23.29
C GLY A 62 -12.77 8.36 -22.65
N LYS A 63 -13.89 9.09 -22.77
CA LYS A 63 -14.02 10.44 -22.16
C LYS A 63 -14.01 10.40 -20.63
N ASN A 64 -14.62 9.39 -20.01
CA ASN A 64 -14.82 9.31 -18.56
C ASN A 64 -14.18 8.06 -17.95
N SER A 65 -13.87 7.03 -18.74
CA SER A 65 -13.23 5.80 -18.30
C SER A 65 -12.59 5.09 -19.48
N SER A 66 -11.51 4.37 -19.25
CA SER A 66 -10.85 3.55 -20.26
C SER A 66 -11.56 2.21 -20.42
N LEU A 67 -11.85 1.82 -21.66
CA LEU A 67 -12.47 0.53 -21.96
C LEU A 67 -11.42 -0.55 -22.13
N LEU A 68 -11.43 -1.56 -21.26
CA LEU A 68 -10.52 -2.68 -21.32
C LEU A 68 -10.91 -3.61 -22.48
N THR A 69 -9.95 -3.89 -23.35
CA THR A 69 -10.14 -4.74 -24.54
C THR A 69 -9.36 -6.05 -24.44
N GLY A 70 -8.34 -6.13 -23.60
CA GLY A 70 -7.55 -7.32 -23.37
C GLY A 70 -6.79 -7.27 -22.03
N SER A 71 -6.54 -8.46 -21.48
CA SER A 71 -5.67 -8.63 -20.31
C SER A 71 -4.88 -9.92 -20.47
N ARG A 72 -3.64 -9.91 -19.96
CA ARG A 72 -2.77 -11.09 -19.88
C ARG A 72 -1.98 -11.03 -18.57
N VAL A 73 -2.10 -12.05 -17.76
CA VAL A 73 -1.32 -12.17 -16.52
C VAL A 73 0.16 -12.36 -16.87
N ILE A 74 1.02 -11.50 -16.33
CA ILE A 74 2.47 -11.60 -16.42
C ILE A 74 2.99 -12.36 -15.21
N GLU A 75 2.49 -12.01 -14.02
CA GLU A 75 2.93 -12.58 -12.75
C GLU A 75 1.78 -12.57 -11.74
N GLU A 76 1.55 -13.68 -11.09
CA GLU A 76 0.64 -13.79 -9.95
C GLU A 76 1.45 -13.51 -8.68
N CYS A 77 1.47 -12.26 -8.22
CA CYS A 77 2.30 -11.85 -7.08
C CYS A 77 1.79 -12.47 -5.77
N VAL A 78 0.47 -12.70 -5.64
CA VAL A 78 -0.16 -13.34 -4.50
C VAL A 78 -1.04 -14.46 -4.99
N ALA A 79 -0.67 -15.70 -4.72
CA ALA A 79 -1.44 -16.86 -5.15
C ALA A 79 -2.82 -16.91 -4.47
N TYR A 80 -3.83 -17.41 -5.18
CA TYR A 80 -5.18 -17.59 -4.60
C TYR A 80 -5.17 -18.47 -3.34
N ALA A 81 -4.28 -19.45 -3.29
CA ALA A 81 -4.09 -20.35 -2.14
C ALA A 81 -3.06 -19.84 -1.11
N ALA A 82 -2.63 -18.56 -1.22
CA ALA A 82 -1.71 -18.00 -0.24
C ALA A 82 -2.32 -18.01 1.18
N PRO A 83 -1.50 -18.09 2.24
CA PRO A 83 -1.97 -18.06 3.61
C PRO A 83 -2.79 -16.80 3.92
N ALA A 84 -3.74 -16.89 4.86
CA ALA A 84 -4.65 -15.79 5.21
C ALA A 84 -3.92 -14.49 5.52
N HIS A 85 -2.80 -14.53 6.26
CA HIS A 85 -2.00 -13.34 6.56
C HIS A 85 -1.45 -12.64 5.30
N ALA A 86 -1.08 -13.40 4.27
CA ALA A 86 -0.62 -12.84 3.00
C ALA A 86 -1.79 -12.23 2.21
N GLN A 87 -2.95 -12.90 2.19
CA GLN A 87 -4.16 -12.40 1.55
C GLN A 87 -4.62 -11.07 2.17
N PHE A 88 -4.73 -11.03 3.51
CA PHE A 88 -5.10 -9.81 4.23
C PHE A 88 -4.09 -8.67 3.99
N GLY A 89 -2.80 -8.97 4.03
CA GLY A 89 -1.76 -8.00 3.74
C GLY A 89 -1.85 -7.44 2.31
N ALA A 90 -2.15 -8.29 1.34
CA ALA A 90 -2.34 -7.87 -0.05
C ALA A 90 -3.57 -6.97 -0.21
N VAL A 91 -4.69 -7.32 0.41
CA VAL A 91 -5.91 -6.47 0.43
C VAL A 91 -5.60 -5.11 1.06
N PHE A 92 -4.86 -5.09 2.17
CA PHE A 92 -4.44 -3.84 2.80
C PHE A 92 -3.56 -2.99 1.88
N ILE A 93 -2.50 -3.58 1.29
CA ILE A 93 -1.60 -2.88 0.36
C ILE A 93 -2.38 -2.29 -0.81
N ALA A 94 -3.29 -3.07 -1.40
CA ALA A 94 -4.13 -2.63 -2.51
C ALA A 94 -5.03 -1.47 -2.13
N GLY A 95 -5.79 -1.59 -1.04
CA GLY A 95 -6.70 -0.55 -0.56
C GLY A 95 -5.97 0.73 -0.16
N PHE A 96 -4.81 0.60 0.49
CA PHE A 96 -3.99 1.74 0.88
C PHE A 96 -3.42 2.47 -0.34
N ALA A 97 -2.91 1.73 -1.35
CA ALA A 97 -2.45 2.31 -2.60
C ALA A 97 -3.61 2.99 -3.36
N ASP A 98 -4.75 2.30 -3.46
CA ASP A 98 -5.91 2.83 -4.16
C ASP A 98 -6.44 4.12 -3.54
N ALA A 99 -6.41 4.21 -2.22
CA ALA A 99 -6.87 5.38 -1.50
C ALA A 99 -5.92 6.59 -1.61
N LEU A 100 -4.60 6.37 -1.54
CA LEU A 100 -3.62 7.45 -1.50
C LEU A 100 -3.16 7.92 -2.88
N LEU A 101 -3.16 7.04 -3.88
CA LEU A 101 -2.68 7.40 -5.21
C LEU A 101 -3.74 8.19 -5.98
N ALA A 102 -3.39 9.42 -6.34
CA ALA A 102 -4.24 10.25 -7.18
C ALA A 102 -4.18 9.81 -8.66
N GLN A 103 -5.23 10.13 -9.42
CA GLN A 103 -5.26 9.95 -10.88
C GLN A 103 -4.83 11.24 -11.58
N PRO A 104 -4.21 11.16 -12.74
CA PRO A 104 -3.37 10.13 -13.35
C PRO A 104 -1.89 10.51 -13.20
N GLU A 105 -1.28 10.23 -12.08
CA GLU A 105 0.11 10.58 -11.82
C GLU A 105 1.03 9.37 -11.98
N ARG A 106 1.91 9.43 -13.00
CA ARG A 106 2.89 8.38 -13.26
C ARG A 106 4.13 8.60 -12.40
N ASP A 107 4.47 7.64 -11.57
CA ASP A 107 5.78 7.56 -10.91
C ASP A 107 6.28 6.10 -10.92
N GLU A 108 7.44 5.91 -11.54
CA GLU A 108 8.07 4.59 -11.65
C GLU A 108 8.49 4.04 -10.27
N ARG A 109 8.87 4.90 -9.33
CA ARG A 109 9.23 4.49 -7.96
C ARG A 109 8.01 3.97 -7.22
N ILE A 110 6.85 4.62 -7.41
CA ILE A 110 5.58 4.16 -6.83
C ILE A 110 5.19 2.82 -7.44
N PHE A 111 5.27 2.67 -8.77
CA PHE A 111 4.98 1.41 -9.46
C PHE A 111 5.85 0.27 -8.90
N ASN A 112 7.14 0.50 -8.78
CA ASN A 112 8.08 -0.48 -8.25
C ASN A 112 7.83 -0.77 -6.76
N THR A 113 7.46 0.23 -5.95
CA THR A 113 7.11 0.05 -4.54
C THR A 113 5.89 -0.85 -4.38
N VAL A 114 4.82 -0.60 -5.14
CA VAL A 114 3.60 -1.42 -5.09
C VAL A 114 3.91 -2.84 -5.57
N LEU A 115 4.60 -3.01 -6.70
CA LEU A 115 4.94 -4.32 -7.26
C LEU A 115 5.81 -5.16 -6.30
N THR A 116 6.88 -4.57 -5.78
CA THR A 116 7.78 -5.28 -4.86
C THR A 116 7.09 -5.63 -3.54
N SER A 117 6.13 -4.82 -3.09
CA SER A 117 5.34 -5.12 -1.89
C SER A 117 4.39 -6.30 -2.12
N PHE A 118 3.72 -6.39 -3.27
CA PHE A 118 2.90 -7.57 -3.59
C PHE A 118 3.72 -8.85 -3.74
N ARG A 119 4.91 -8.79 -4.33
CA ARG A 119 5.83 -9.93 -4.38
C ARG A 119 6.27 -10.36 -2.99
N ALA A 120 6.64 -9.40 -2.15
CA ALA A 120 7.09 -9.68 -0.79
C ALA A 120 5.98 -10.27 0.08
N ILE A 121 4.74 -9.73 -0.02
CA ILE A 121 3.61 -10.24 0.75
C ILE A 121 3.21 -11.65 0.29
N GLY A 122 3.24 -11.93 -1.01
CA GLY A 122 2.97 -13.26 -1.56
C GLY A 122 3.98 -14.32 -1.14
N GLY A 123 5.23 -13.92 -0.85
CA GLY A 123 6.29 -14.77 -0.32
C GLY A 123 6.38 -14.81 1.21
N SER A 124 5.49 -14.11 1.93
CA SER A 124 5.54 -14.09 3.40
C SER A 124 5.13 -15.44 3.99
N ASN A 125 5.89 -15.92 4.97
CA ASN A 125 5.71 -17.23 5.59
C ASN A 125 5.08 -17.19 6.99
N SER A 126 4.82 -16.00 7.52
CA SER A 126 4.20 -15.79 8.83
C SER A 126 3.39 -14.48 8.87
N ALA A 127 2.49 -14.37 9.84
CA ALA A 127 1.73 -13.14 10.09
C ALA A 127 2.67 -11.95 10.34
N LEU A 128 3.76 -12.18 11.06
CA LEU A 128 4.75 -11.17 11.39
C LEU A 128 5.55 -10.73 10.16
N SER A 129 5.98 -11.66 9.29
CA SER A 129 6.63 -11.26 8.04
C SER A 129 5.69 -10.45 7.14
N SER A 130 4.40 -10.77 7.13
CA SER A 130 3.38 -9.98 6.44
C SER A 130 3.25 -8.58 7.04
N TRP A 131 3.21 -8.47 8.37
CA TRP A 131 3.18 -7.18 9.06
C TRP A 131 4.38 -6.30 8.68
N CYS A 132 5.59 -6.87 8.69
CA CYS A 132 6.80 -6.15 8.29
C CYS A 132 6.72 -5.62 6.84
N VAL A 133 6.19 -6.43 5.92
CA VAL A 133 6.00 -6.01 4.52
C VAL A 133 4.99 -4.86 4.42
N VAL A 134 3.86 -4.97 5.12
CA VAL A 134 2.83 -3.92 5.14
C VAL A 134 3.37 -2.62 5.74
N GLN A 135 4.04 -2.68 6.89
CA GLN A 135 4.63 -1.50 7.50
C GLN A 135 5.65 -0.83 6.56
N ARG A 136 6.57 -1.62 6.01
CA ARG A 136 7.54 -1.10 5.05
C ARG A 136 6.86 -0.42 3.86
N PHE A 137 5.80 -1.03 3.32
CA PHE A 137 5.03 -0.45 2.22
C PHE A 137 4.43 0.90 2.62
N VAL A 138 3.74 0.97 3.77
CA VAL A 138 3.13 2.20 4.28
C VAL A 138 4.17 3.32 4.40
N TRP A 139 5.27 3.07 5.12
CA TRP A 139 6.33 4.07 5.32
C TRP A 139 7.01 4.49 4.01
N THR A 140 7.23 3.56 3.08
CA THR A 140 7.87 3.88 1.79
C THR A 140 6.94 4.66 0.88
N LEU A 141 5.66 4.26 0.78
CA LEU A 141 4.69 4.94 -0.07
C LEU A 141 4.40 6.35 0.43
N THR A 142 4.13 6.52 1.72
CA THR A 142 3.86 7.83 2.33
C THR A 142 5.04 8.79 2.20
N ALA A 143 6.26 8.28 2.35
CA ALA A 143 7.48 9.05 2.10
C ALA A 143 7.60 9.48 0.63
N SER A 144 7.30 8.58 -0.31
CA SER A 144 7.32 8.88 -1.75
C SER A 144 6.28 9.94 -2.15
N LEU A 145 5.15 9.98 -1.45
CA LEU A 145 4.08 10.95 -1.65
C LEU A 145 4.31 12.27 -0.88
N GLY A 146 5.38 12.37 -0.08
CA GLY A 146 5.72 13.57 0.66
C GLY A 146 4.90 13.80 1.94
N PHE A 147 4.16 12.79 2.43
CA PHE A 147 3.35 12.94 3.65
C PHE A 147 4.22 12.98 4.90
N PHE A 148 5.11 12.01 5.07
CA PHE A 148 6.08 11.98 6.16
C PHE A 148 7.29 11.11 5.80
N VAL A 149 8.45 11.48 6.34
CA VAL A 149 9.71 10.77 6.09
C VAL A 149 10.46 10.57 7.40
N PHE A 150 10.81 9.32 7.71
CA PHE A 150 11.73 9.04 8.80
C PHE A 150 13.18 9.10 8.30
N THR A 151 13.93 10.08 8.78
CA THR A 151 15.35 10.31 8.38
C THR A 151 16.35 10.01 9.49
N GLY A 152 15.86 9.63 10.70
CA GLY A 152 16.71 9.41 11.87
C GLY A 152 17.19 10.70 12.55
N VAL A 153 16.76 11.87 12.06
CA VAL A 153 17.09 13.18 12.65
C VAL A 153 15.84 14.03 12.87
N CYS A 154 15.89 14.92 13.83
CA CYS A 154 14.80 15.86 14.11
C CYS A 154 14.52 16.77 12.89
N GLY A 155 13.27 16.87 12.48
CA GLY A 155 12.83 17.70 11.36
C GLY A 155 13.21 19.19 11.54
N LYS A 156 13.21 19.69 12.79
CA LYS A 156 13.52 21.08 13.11
C LYS A 156 15.00 21.38 13.30
N CYS A 157 15.67 20.71 14.26
CA CYS A 157 17.05 21.05 14.66
C CYS A 157 18.12 20.12 14.09
N ARG A 158 17.70 19.06 13.37
CA ARG A 158 18.57 18.07 12.73
C ARG A 158 19.40 17.22 13.69
N THR A 159 19.14 17.28 15.00
CA THR A 159 19.76 16.40 15.99
C THR A 159 19.33 14.96 15.75
N ALA A 160 20.24 14.01 15.95
CA ALA A 160 19.93 12.57 15.82
C ALA A 160 18.87 12.14 16.82
N LEU A 161 17.92 11.32 16.39
CA LEU A 161 16.84 10.77 17.18
C LEU A 161 17.20 9.35 17.62
N SER A 162 18.10 9.23 18.61
CA SER A 162 18.58 7.91 19.07
C SER A 162 17.87 7.37 20.30
N SER A 163 17.32 8.25 21.14
CA SER A 163 16.71 7.87 22.42
C SER A 163 15.19 8.04 22.48
N GLY A 164 14.60 8.67 21.50
CA GLY A 164 13.18 8.92 21.38
C GLY A 164 12.87 10.15 20.56
N ALA A 165 11.62 10.24 20.11
CA ALA A 165 11.09 11.33 19.31
C ALA A 165 9.62 11.59 19.67
N LEU A 166 9.10 12.71 19.21
CA LEU A 166 7.68 12.98 19.11
C LEU A 166 7.28 12.97 17.64
N PHE A 167 6.31 12.15 17.28
CA PHE A 167 5.71 12.19 15.95
C PHE A 167 4.55 13.19 15.97
N CYS A 168 4.71 14.28 15.25
CA CYS A 168 3.78 15.40 15.22
C CYS A 168 3.61 15.88 13.78
N GLU A 169 2.38 15.91 13.28
CA GLU A 169 2.03 16.47 11.95
C GLU A 169 2.85 15.93 10.76
N GLY A 170 3.22 14.65 10.82
CA GLY A 170 4.03 14.01 9.77
C GLY A 170 5.54 14.17 9.96
N GLU A 171 6.00 14.84 11.02
CA GLU A 171 7.41 15.03 11.32
C GLU A 171 7.84 14.31 12.61
N PHE A 172 9.08 13.80 12.60
CA PHE A 172 9.75 13.31 13.80
C PHE A 172 10.57 14.44 14.43
N LEU A 173 10.22 14.83 15.66
CA LEU A 173 10.85 15.92 16.38
C LEU A 173 11.53 15.38 17.65
N CYS A 174 12.68 15.96 18.03
CA CYS A 174 13.27 15.68 19.33
C CYS A 174 12.41 16.31 20.46
N VAL A 175 12.58 15.84 21.67
CA VAL A 175 11.80 16.28 22.86
C VAL A 175 11.91 17.81 23.12
N SER A 176 13.03 18.42 22.70
CA SER A 176 13.22 19.88 22.83
C SER A 176 12.47 20.69 21.79
N CYS A 177 12.18 20.11 20.62
CA CYS A 177 11.54 20.78 19.50
C CYS A 177 10.04 20.48 19.37
N GLY A 178 9.61 19.29 19.77
CA GLY A 178 8.21 18.88 19.82
C GLY A 178 7.55 19.35 21.13
N ARG A 179 6.23 19.65 21.06
CA ARG A 179 5.44 19.99 22.26
C ARG A 179 4.31 19.00 22.46
N ASP A 180 3.64 18.64 21.37
CA ASP A 180 2.51 17.71 21.34
C ASP A 180 2.74 16.69 20.23
N GLY A 181 2.41 15.43 20.49
CA GLY A 181 2.59 14.36 19.50
C GLY A 181 2.59 12.98 20.16
N ILE A 182 2.70 11.95 19.33
CA ILE A 182 2.87 10.59 19.81
C ILE A 182 4.34 10.39 20.16
N THR A 183 4.59 9.94 21.39
CA THR A 183 5.94 9.57 21.82
C THR A 183 6.37 8.31 21.06
N VAL A 184 7.54 8.35 20.47
CA VAL A 184 8.19 7.24 19.77
C VAL A 184 9.51 6.99 20.49
N ASP A 185 9.65 5.85 21.13
CA ASP A 185 10.82 5.55 21.94
C ASP A 185 12.02 5.06 21.10
N GLY A 186 13.13 4.71 21.77
CA GLY A 186 14.35 4.28 21.09
C GLY A 186 14.19 2.93 20.39
N GLU A 187 13.36 2.01 20.92
CA GLU A 187 13.09 0.70 20.29
C GLU A 187 12.23 0.87 19.04
N ASP A 188 11.23 1.73 19.10
CA ASP A 188 10.39 2.08 17.95
C ASP A 188 11.23 2.70 16.82
N LEU A 189 12.10 3.68 17.16
CA LEU A 189 12.97 4.34 16.20
C LEU A 189 13.94 3.34 15.54
N TYR A 190 14.49 2.43 16.32
CA TYR A 190 15.36 1.38 15.83
C TYR A 190 14.61 0.42 14.89
N ALA A 191 13.42 -0.01 15.29
CA ALA A 191 12.57 -0.86 14.46
C ALA A 191 12.19 -0.17 13.16
N LEU A 192 11.78 1.11 13.23
CA LEU A 192 11.39 1.92 12.08
C LEU A 192 12.57 2.11 11.11
N GLU A 193 13.77 2.38 11.61
CA GLU A 193 14.96 2.51 10.76
C GLU A 193 15.23 1.22 9.97
N ARG A 194 15.09 0.07 10.62
CA ARG A 194 15.28 -1.24 9.98
C ARG A 194 14.18 -1.55 8.97
N LEU A 195 12.93 -1.21 9.29
CA LEU A 195 11.79 -1.34 8.38
C LEU A 195 12.03 -0.58 7.07
N VAL A 196 12.33 0.71 7.17
CA VAL A 196 12.52 1.58 6.02
C VAL A 196 13.72 1.15 5.18
N ARG A 197 14.82 0.71 5.82
CA ARG A 197 16.00 0.19 5.12
C ARG A 197 15.85 -1.24 4.58
N GLY A 198 14.75 -1.92 4.87
CA GLY A 198 14.51 -3.31 4.44
C GLY A 198 15.46 -4.33 5.07
N LYS A 199 16.02 -4.04 6.22
CA LYS A 199 16.98 -4.87 6.96
C LYS A 199 16.34 -5.54 8.18
N PHE A 200 15.22 -6.24 7.98
CA PHE A 200 14.62 -7.01 9.06
C PHE A 200 15.38 -8.33 9.25
N VAL A 201 16.02 -8.51 10.40
CA VAL A 201 16.66 -9.76 10.82
C VAL A 201 15.96 -10.33 12.05
N ASP A 202 15.43 -9.46 12.92
CA ASP A 202 14.77 -9.85 14.17
C ASP A 202 13.35 -9.31 14.24
N GLU A 203 12.45 -10.06 14.86
CA GLU A 203 11.05 -9.70 15.05
C GLU A 203 10.93 -8.55 16.05
N PRO A 204 10.26 -7.41 15.69
CA PRO A 204 10.03 -6.37 16.67
C PRO A 204 9.12 -6.91 17.77
N PRO A 205 9.36 -6.54 19.04
CA PRO A 205 8.47 -6.87 20.16
C PRO A 205 7.03 -6.44 19.89
N GLN A 206 6.07 -7.11 20.50
CA GLN A 206 4.65 -6.82 20.29
C GLN A 206 4.31 -5.35 20.57
N HIS A 207 4.79 -4.79 21.68
CA HIS A 207 4.54 -3.39 22.05
C HIS A 207 5.05 -2.39 21.00
N VAL A 208 6.20 -2.67 20.36
CA VAL A 208 6.75 -1.85 19.26
C VAL A 208 5.82 -1.91 18.05
N ARG A 209 5.30 -3.10 17.72
CA ARG A 209 4.35 -3.27 16.59
C ARG A 209 3.07 -2.51 16.82
N GLU A 210 2.49 -2.62 18.02
CA GLU A 210 1.29 -1.88 18.44
C GLU A 210 1.52 -0.38 18.34
N HIS A 211 2.66 0.08 18.81
CA HIS A 211 3.00 1.49 18.83
C HIS A 211 3.19 2.06 17.41
N LEU A 212 3.94 1.38 16.55
CA LEU A 212 4.09 1.79 15.14
C LEU A 212 2.75 1.78 14.39
N ASN A 213 1.84 0.85 14.69
CA ASN A 213 0.49 0.87 14.17
C ASN A 213 -0.28 2.12 14.62
N CYS A 214 -0.16 2.51 15.91
CA CYS A 214 -0.78 3.73 16.44
C CYS A 214 -0.22 4.99 15.77
N VAL A 215 1.10 5.07 15.53
CA VAL A 215 1.73 6.20 14.83
C VAL A 215 1.14 6.37 13.43
N VAL A 216 1.05 5.29 12.65
CA VAL A 216 0.44 5.29 11.32
C VAL A 216 -1.04 5.68 11.40
N ALA A 217 -1.81 5.04 12.28
CA ALA A 217 -3.24 5.30 12.42
C ALA A 217 -3.53 6.76 12.82
N SER A 218 -2.73 7.34 13.71
CA SER A 218 -2.89 8.72 14.17
C SER A 218 -2.70 9.75 13.05
N PHE A 219 -1.79 9.48 12.13
CA PHE A 219 -1.58 10.35 10.97
C PHE A 219 -2.81 10.38 10.08
N PHE A 220 -3.41 9.21 9.81
CA PHE A 220 -4.58 9.10 8.93
C PHE A 220 -5.91 9.41 9.61
N ALA A 221 -5.96 9.46 10.95
CA ALA A 221 -7.16 9.86 11.69
C ALA A 221 -7.43 11.38 11.67
N ARG A 222 -6.44 12.20 11.29
CA ARG A 222 -6.61 13.65 11.18
C ARG A 222 -7.41 14.02 9.93
N ASP A 223 -8.34 14.99 10.06
CA ASP A 223 -9.39 15.34 9.09
C ASP A 223 -8.91 15.74 7.69
N GLU A 224 -7.64 16.05 7.50
CA GLU A 224 -7.10 16.50 6.21
C GLU A 224 -6.75 15.33 5.27
N VAL A 225 -6.56 14.14 5.79
CA VAL A 225 -6.34 12.91 5.01
C VAL A 225 -7.48 11.93 5.31
N ARG A 226 -8.70 12.27 4.92
CA ARG A 226 -9.79 11.29 4.83
C ARG A 226 -9.51 10.31 3.70
N VAL A 227 -8.45 9.56 3.86
CA VAL A 227 -8.28 8.33 3.12
C VAL A 227 -9.44 7.43 3.55
N ARG A 228 -10.32 7.09 2.63
CA ARG A 228 -11.18 5.92 2.76
C ARG A 228 -10.26 4.69 2.72
N ILE A 229 -9.39 4.57 3.71
CA ILE A 229 -8.71 3.32 4.00
C ILE A 229 -9.87 2.39 4.33
N VAL A 230 -9.95 1.32 3.57
CA VAL A 230 -10.97 0.28 3.58
C VAL A 230 -11.68 0.25 4.94
N PRO A 231 -12.99 0.62 5.01
CA PRO A 231 -13.68 0.68 6.27
C PRO A 231 -13.60 -0.70 6.92
N ASP A 232 -13.35 -0.75 8.20
CA ASP A 232 -13.36 -1.90 9.11
C ASP A 232 -12.28 -2.98 8.91
N HIS A 233 -11.81 -3.26 7.70
CA HIS A 233 -10.83 -4.34 7.48
C HIS A 233 -9.36 -3.89 7.68
N ALA A 234 -9.05 -2.64 7.48
CA ALA A 234 -7.70 -2.13 7.70
C ALA A 234 -7.39 -1.94 9.20
N ALA A 235 -8.35 -1.43 9.97
CA ALA A 235 -8.26 -1.41 11.43
C ALA A 235 -8.17 -2.82 11.99
N SER A 236 -8.92 -3.78 11.41
CA SER A 236 -8.83 -5.19 11.76
C SER A 236 -7.48 -5.81 11.41
N TYR A 237 -6.85 -5.44 10.27
CA TYR A 237 -5.53 -5.97 9.93
C TYR A 237 -4.45 -5.45 10.89
N LEU A 238 -4.49 -4.18 11.23
CA LEU A 238 -3.58 -3.59 12.22
C LEU A 238 -3.81 -4.23 13.61
N ASN A 239 -5.02 -4.68 13.92
CA ASN A 239 -5.38 -5.35 15.18
C ASN A 239 -5.25 -6.90 15.14
N LEU A 240 -5.29 -7.54 13.97
CA LEU A 240 -5.19 -9.01 13.83
C LEU A 240 -3.74 -9.52 13.81
N VAL A 241 -2.76 -8.64 13.67
CA VAL A 241 -1.33 -8.97 13.63
C VAL A 241 -0.62 -8.54 14.93
N VAL A 242 -1.40 -8.16 15.93
CA VAL A 242 -0.95 -7.85 17.29
C VAL A 242 -0.98 -9.09 18.17
#